data_b4bb01d3c43e6abb3333ed1322d6b795
#
_entry.id   b4bb01d3c43e6abb3333ed1322d6b795
#
_cell.length_a   1.000
_cell.length_b   1.000
_cell.length_c   1.000
_cell.angle_alpha   90.00
_cell.angle_beta   90.00
_cell.angle_gamma   90.00
#
_symmetry.space_group_name_H-M   'P 1'
#
loop_
_entity.id
_entity.type
_entity.pdbx_description
1 polymer ?
#
loop_
_entity_poly.entity_id
_entity_poly.type
_entity_poly.pdbx_seq_one_letter_code
_entity_poly.pdbx_strand_id
1 'polypeptide(L)'
;IVVLTPLHRMGENIPKGERGWLLRDYVRVIRDTAAFYGLPLLDLFETSVIRANDPEIAAKLTTDGLHPNDLGHKILAGEIGDFLKGLAE
;
A
#
# COMPACT_ATOMS: atom_id res chain seq x y z
N ILE A 1 4.94 1.45 17.17
CA ILE A 1 3.95 0.97 16.19
C ILE A 1 4.03 1.86 14.95
N VAL A 2 4.17 1.24 13.79
CA VAL A 2 4.11 1.92 12.50
C VAL A 2 2.91 1.38 11.75
N VAL A 3 2.10 2.28 11.19
CA VAL A 3 0.93 1.92 10.39
C VAL A 3 1.30 1.99 8.91
N LEU A 4 0.87 0.99 8.13
CA LEU A 4 1.07 0.98 6.69
C LEU A 4 -0.27 1.03 5.99
N THR A 5 -0.37 1.82 4.90
CA THR A 5 -1.49 1.67 3.98
C THR A 5 -1.20 0.52 3.01
N PRO A 6 -2.23 -0.09 2.43
CA PRO A 6 -2.02 -1.14 1.43
C PRO A 6 -1.43 -0.58 0.13
N LEU A 7 -0.88 -1.47 -0.69
CA LEU A 7 -0.45 -1.14 -2.04
C LEU A 7 -1.66 -1.01 -2.97
N HIS A 8 -1.49 -0.30 -4.07
CA HIS A 8 -2.43 -0.38 -5.18
C HIS A 8 -2.51 -1.80 -5.71
N ARG A 9 -3.67 -2.19 -6.21
CA ARG A 9 -3.89 -3.53 -6.74
C ARG A 9 -4.84 -3.50 -7.93
N MET A 10 -4.83 -4.55 -8.74
CA MET A 10 -5.83 -4.73 -9.78
C MET A 10 -7.20 -4.88 -9.13
N GLY A 11 -8.21 -4.30 -9.75
CA GLY A 11 -9.58 -4.34 -9.23
C GLY A 11 -9.85 -3.45 -8.03
N GLU A 12 -8.95 -2.55 -7.69
CA GLU A 12 -9.11 -1.65 -6.53
C GLU A 12 -10.31 -0.71 -6.66
N ASN A 13 -10.79 -0.48 -7.87
CA ASN A 13 -11.96 0.37 -8.12
C ASN A 13 -13.26 -0.44 -8.24
N ILE A 14 -13.24 -1.73 -7.90
CA ILE A 14 -14.43 -2.56 -7.83
C ILE A 14 -15.04 -2.42 -6.44
N PRO A 15 -16.26 -1.88 -6.31
CA PRO A 15 -16.90 -1.70 -5.01
C PRO A 15 -17.06 -3.02 -4.25
N LYS A 16 -16.82 -2.99 -2.95
CA LYS A 16 -16.90 -4.16 -2.06
C LYS A 16 -17.90 -3.91 -0.94
N GLY A 17 -18.53 -4.99 -0.51
CA GLY A 17 -19.49 -4.98 0.59
C GLY A 17 -20.81 -4.29 0.23
N GLU A 18 -21.72 -4.23 1.21
CA GLU A 18 -23.04 -3.62 1.02
C GLU A 18 -22.99 -2.12 0.74
N ARG A 19 -21.96 -1.44 1.27
CA ARG A 19 -21.79 0.01 1.11
C ARG A 19 -21.02 0.39 -0.14
N GLY A 20 -20.52 -0.59 -0.90
CA GLY A 20 -19.78 -0.36 -2.14
C GLY A 20 -18.46 0.37 -1.93
N TRP A 21 -17.73 0.06 -0.85
CA TRP A 21 -16.46 0.70 -0.55
C TRP A 21 -15.38 0.30 -1.56
N LEU A 22 -14.58 1.28 -1.95
CA LEU A 22 -13.39 1.11 -2.77
C LEU A 22 -12.16 1.01 -1.86
N LEU A 23 -11.04 0.51 -2.40
CA LEU A 23 -9.79 0.43 -1.64
C LEU A 23 -9.38 1.79 -1.07
N ARG A 24 -9.54 2.87 -1.86
CA ARG A 24 -9.21 4.22 -1.40
C ARG A 24 -10.02 4.68 -0.19
N ASP A 25 -11.22 4.14 0.00
CA ASP A 25 -12.04 4.47 1.16
C ASP A 25 -11.45 3.88 2.44
N TYR A 26 -10.96 2.63 2.36
CA TYR A 26 -10.25 1.99 3.47
C TYR A 26 -8.93 2.70 3.76
N VAL A 27 -8.21 3.11 2.72
CA VAL A 27 -6.96 3.87 2.88
C VAL A 27 -7.19 5.17 3.65
N ARG A 28 -8.27 5.88 3.33
CA ARG A 28 -8.64 7.11 4.04
C ARG A 28 -8.85 6.84 5.53
N VAL A 29 -9.56 5.78 5.88
CA VAL A 29 -9.80 5.41 7.29
C VAL A 29 -8.47 5.12 7.99
N ILE A 30 -7.56 4.41 7.34
CA ILE A 30 -6.25 4.09 7.89
C ILE A 30 -5.45 5.38 8.16
N ARG A 31 -5.42 6.31 7.20
CA ARG A 31 -4.75 7.60 7.34
C ARG A 31 -5.32 8.41 8.51
N ASP A 32 -6.64 8.51 8.56
CA ASP A 32 -7.33 9.27 9.60
C ASP A 32 -7.09 8.67 10.98
N THR A 33 -7.11 7.34 11.09
CA THR A 33 -6.86 6.64 12.34
C THR A 33 -5.43 6.85 12.82
N ALA A 34 -4.45 6.72 11.94
CA ALA A 34 -3.06 6.97 12.29
C ALA A 34 -2.85 8.41 12.77
N ALA A 35 -3.46 9.38 12.08
CA ALA A 35 -3.38 10.78 12.48
C ALA A 35 -4.03 11.03 13.85
N PHE A 36 -5.18 10.43 14.08
CA PHE A 36 -5.90 10.57 15.35
C PHE A 36 -5.07 10.10 16.55
N TYR A 37 -4.38 8.97 16.40
CA TYR A 37 -3.54 8.41 17.47
C TYR A 37 -2.09 8.89 17.43
N GLY A 38 -1.73 9.77 16.50
CA GLY A 38 -0.37 10.27 16.38
C GLY A 38 0.67 9.20 16.03
N LEU A 39 0.27 8.18 15.26
CA LEU A 39 1.15 7.08 14.90
C LEU A 39 1.90 7.39 13.60
N PRO A 40 3.19 6.98 13.49
CA PRO A 40 3.90 7.06 12.23
C PRO A 40 3.19 6.25 11.14
N LEU A 41 3.07 6.82 9.96
CA LEU A 41 2.39 6.21 8.82
C LEU A 41 3.34 6.08 7.63
N LEU A 42 3.55 4.86 7.14
CA LEU A 42 4.13 4.63 5.83
C LEU A 42 3.00 4.47 4.83
N ASP A 43 2.78 5.50 4.03
CA ASP A 43 1.67 5.56 3.09
C ASP A 43 2.08 4.93 1.76
N LEU A 44 2.13 3.60 1.72
CA LEU A 44 2.52 2.84 0.52
C LEU A 44 1.57 3.08 -0.65
N PHE A 45 0.30 3.32 -0.37
CA PHE A 45 -0.68 3.61 -1.41
C PHE A 45 -0.28 4.85 -2.22
N GLU A 46 0.28 5.85 -1.54
CA GLU A 46 0.72 7.10 -2.18
C GLU A 46 2.14 7.01 -2.72
N THR A 47 3.05 6.38 -1.97
CA THR A 47 4.49 6.53 -2.23
C THR A 47 5.17 5.33 -2.87
N SER A 48 4.59 4.12 -2.77
CA SER A 48 5.23 2.95 -3.33
C SER A 48 5.25 2.98 -4.85
N VAL A 49 6.33 2.46 -5.44
CA VAL A 49 6.40 2.25 -6.89
C VAL A 49 5.61 1.02 -7.33
N ILE A 50 5.15 0.19 -6.37
CA ILE A 50 4.36 -1.01 -6.68
C ILE A 50 2.89 -0.58 -6.83
N ARG A 51 2.57 -0.07 -7.99
CA ARG A 51 1.23 0.42 -8.32
C ARG A 51 0.55 -0.60 -9.26
N ALA A 52 0.09 -1.69 -8.68
CA ALA A 52 -0.44 -2.83 -9.44
C ALA A 52 -1.83 -2.60 -10.06
N ASN A 53 -2.39 -1.40 -9.90
CA ASN A 53 -3.51 -0.94 -10.71
C ASN A 53 -3.09 -0.63 -12.16
N ASP A 54 -1.78 -0.46 -12.40
CA ASP A 54 -1.20 -0.38 -13.73
C ASP A 54 -0.86 -1.81 -14.20
N PRO A 55 -1.43 -2.28 -15.33
CA PRO A 55 -1.22 -3.67 -15.80
C PRO A 55 0.25 -4.02 -16.04
N GLU A 56 1.07 -3.08 -16.50
CA GLU A 56 2.49 -3.34 -16.75
C GLU A 56 3.25 -3.57 -15.43
N ILE A 57 2.95 -2.77 -14.42
CA ILE A 57 3.56 -2.92 -13.11
C ILE A 57 3.07 -4.21 -12.45
N ALA A 58 1.78 -4.51 -12.55
CA ALA A 58 1.20 -5.73 -12.02
C ALA A 58 1.91 -6.96 -12.61
N ALA A 59 2.17 -6.97 -13.93
CA ALA A 59 2.83 -8.08 -14.60
C ALA A 59 4.28 -8.26 -14.14
N LYS A 60 4.98 -7.17 -13.84
CA LYS A 60 6.41 -7.20 -13.47
C LYS A 60 6.64 -7.48 -11.99
N LEU A 61 5.79 -6.98 -11.12
CA LEU A 61 6.04 -6.94 -9.68
C LEU A 61 5.08 -7.77 -8.84
N THR A 62 4.07 -8.37 -9.47
CA THR A 62 3.09 -9.20 -8.74
C THR A 62 2.89 -10.54 -9.42
N THR A 63 2.35 -11.51 -8.68
CA THR A 63 2.00 -12.83 -9.20
C THR A 63 0.60 -12.84 -9.82
N ASP A 64 -0.31 -12.03 -9.30
CA ASP A 64 -1.75 -12.09 -9.62
C ASP A 64 -2.42 -10.71 -9.63
N GLY A 65 -1.65 -9.64 -9.63
CA GLY A 65 -2.18 -8.28 -9.53
C GLY A 65 -2.45 -7.83 -8.10
N LEU A 66 -2.20 -8.66 -7.12
CA LEU A 66 -2.39 -8.37 -5.70
C LEU A 66 -1.14 -8.66 -4.87
N HIS A 67 -0.61 -9.87 -4.97
CA HIS A 67 0.53 -10.32 -4.16
C HIS A 67 1.84 -10.00 -4.86
N PRO A 68 2.76 -9.24 -4.23
CA PRO A 68 4.07 -8.99 -4.81
C PRO A 68 4.79 -10.31 -5.12
N ASN A 69 5.48 -10.35 -6.26
CA ASN A 69 6.39 -11.46 -6.57
C ASN A 69 7.74 -11.23 -5.86
N ASP A 70 8.75 -12.07 -6.14
CA ASP A 70 10.05 -11.95 -5.48
C ASP A 70 10.69 -10.58 -5.67
N LEU A 71 10.64 -10.04 -6.88
CA LEU A 71 11.16 -8.70 -7.17
C LEU A 71 10.34 -7.63 -6.43
N GLY A 72 9.01 -7.76 -6.44
CA GLY A 72 8.11 -6.86 -5.73
C GLY A 72 8.39 -6.86 -4.22
N HIS A 73 8.58 -8.02 -3.62
CA HIS A 73 8.94 -8.13 -2.20
C HIS A 73 10.28 -7.46 -1.89
N LYS A 74 11.25 -7.61 -2.77
CA LYS A 74 12.57 -6.98 -2.61
C LYS A 74 12.46 -5.45 -2.63
N ILE A 75 11.69 -4.91 -3.55
CA ILE A 75 11.44 -3.47 -3.64
C ILE A 75 10.70 -2.98 -2.40
N LEU A 76 9.65 -3.70 -1.99
CA LEU A 76 8.86 -3.34 -0.81
C LEU A 76 9.71 -3.36 0.46
N ALA A 77 10.57 -4.36 0.62
CA ALA A 77 11.49 -4.42 1.76
C ALA A 77 12.40 -3.19 1.81
N GLY A 78 12.88 -2.74 0.65
CA GLY A 78 13.68 -1.52 0.57
C GLY A 78 12.89 -0.28 0.96
N GLU A 79 11.67 -0.15 0.49
CA GLU A 79 10.80 0.99 0.82
C GLU A 79 10.50 1.05 2.32
N ILE A 80 10.16 -0.09 2.92
CA ILE A 80 9.91 -0.18 4.36
C ILE A 80 11.19 0.09 5.16
N GLY A 81 12.31 -0.48 4.74
CA GLY A 81 13.60 -0.27 5.41
C GLY A 81 14.03 1.19 5.40
N ASP A 82 13.88 1.87 4.29
CA ASP A 82 14.22 3.29 4.17
C ASP A 82 13.34 4.15 5.09
N PHE A 83 12.06 3.83 5.17
CA PHE A 83 11.14 4.53 6.07
C PHE A 83 11.54 4.35 7.53
N LEU A 84 11.83 3.11 7.95
CA LEU A 84 12.24 2.82 9.33
C LEU A 84 13.55 3.50 9.68
N LYS A 85 14.48 3.56 8.73
CA LYS A 85 15.75 4.26 8.89
C LYS A 85 15.54 5.75 9.14
N GLY A 86 14.65 6.38 8.38
CA GLY A 86 14.28 7.78 8.57
C GLY A 86 13.68 8.05 9.94
N LEU A 87 12.91 7.12 10.49
CA LEU A 87 12.36 7.27 11.83
C LEU A 87 13.43 7.19 12.93
N ALA A 88 14.50 6.44 12.68
CA ALA A 88 15.58 6.26 13.66
C ALA A 88 16.54 7.46 13.69
N GLU A 89 16.55 8.28 12.66
CA GLU A 89 17.34 9.49 12.58
C GLU A 89 16.61 10.66 13.26
#